data_8939c8cad6aeedf97223a60fbd84af05
#
_entry.id   8939c8cad6aeedf97223a60fbd84af05
#
_cell.length_a   1.000
_cell.length_b   1.000
_cell.length_c   1.000
_cell.angle_alpha   90.00
_cell.angle_beta   90.00
_cell.angle_gamma   90.00
#
_symmetry.space_group_name_H-M   'P 1'
#
loop_
_entity.id
_entity.type
_entity.pdbx_description
1 polymer ?
#
loop_
_entity_poly.entity_id
_entity_poly.type
_entity_poly.pdbx_seq_one_letter_code
_entity_poly.pdbx_strand_id
1 'polypeptide(L)'
;LENQKQLIEHKALELLETYDGANNHILYMKVKKQTNKKFYPTRTQAEYIVNYYSTKPKVARKWVDLDTYFAEKFAKERYFLETPKQIYIEKLLVEKDKSYHIWGKFFEKDQLSEFWIPKSSLIKSHTIEKVEVDYSKYDNRPPLPHQKEAIEKLVGSKRFILADDMGVGKSCSTIIAALETKAKKILVVCPASLKINWQREIAIYSDKSVFIAEGKKFSTEHDIVIVNYDILKNFYDIKNPHDSVIGQINFDLIILDEAHMVSNSQAARTKIINSFTKKAKYLWLLTGTPMTNRPINYYNLLNLIESPVAQNWMAYAIRYCEGYQFRAGNRKIWNVNGASNLEELRERTSGQILRRLKEDVLDLPDKIITPIYLKTTSKEYKDLMGEYYEWLDKEEGSSSLTVQFSKLMQIRKLIANEKVKETIEFAQNIIDQDKKVIIFTNFTETLQMIHNHFGKQSVYLDGSCNKTQRQYAVDQFQENDKIKVFVGNLKAAGVGLTLTKAEAVIMNDLSFVPAEHAQAEDRAYRYGQKNNVLIYYPLFINTIEGAIYDILNNKKKIIGTVMGDISSDPGDTVEEILKSINRK
;
A
#
# COMPACT_ATOMS: atom_id res chain seq x y z
N LEU A 1 22.19 -17.36 -30.26
CA LEU A 1 21.39 -16.15 -30.00
C LEU A 1 22.09 -14.89 -30.56
N GLU A 2 23.38 -14.74 -30.38
CA GLU A 2 24.18 -13.61 -30.85
C GLU A 2 24.24 -13.51 -32.37
N ASN A 3 24.43 -14.63 -33.07
CA ASN A 3 24.40 -14.69 -34.54
C ASN A 3 23.00 -14.36 -35.13
N GLN A 4 21.94 -14.66 -34.41
CA GLN A 4 20.58 -14.30 -34.85
C GLN A 4 20.30 -12.80 -34.64
N LYS A 5 20.89 -12.20 -33.60
CA LYS A 5 20.77 -10.79 -33.29
C LYS A 5 21.48 -9.96 -34.38
N GLN A 6 22.73 -10.34 -34.73
CA GLN A 6 23.49 -9.70 -35.79
C GLN A 6 22.84 -9.83 -37.17
N LEU A 7 22.26 -10.97 -37.51
CA LEU A 7 21.55 -11.18 -38.77
C LEU A 7 20.29 -10.29 -38.90
N ILE A 8 19.59 -10.08 -37.79
CA ILE A 8 18.39 -9.23 -37.75
C ILE A 8 18.76 -7.75 -37.83
N GLU A 9 19.83 -7.35 -37.14
CA GLU A 9 20.39 -6.01 -37.20
C GLU A 9 20.85 -5.68 -38.60
N HIS A 10 21.57 -6.60 -39.25
CA HIS A 10 22.08 -6.41 -40.61
C HIS A 10 20.93 -6.30 -41.65
N LYS A 11 19.91 -7.14 -41.56
CA LYS A 11 18.73 -7.07 -42.44
C LYS A 11 17.82 -5.87 -42.16
N ALA A 12 17.74 -5.43 -40.93
CA ALA A 12 17.04 -4.19 -40.59
C ALA A 12 17.78 -2.97 -41.18
N LEU A 13 19.11 -2.94 -41.12
CA LEU A 13 19.95 -1.92 -41.72
C LEU A 13 19.80 -1.88 -43.24
N GLU A 14 19.87 -3.04 -43.91
CA GLU A 14 19.71 -3.17 -45.37
C GLU A 14 18.34 -2.67 -45.85
N LEU A 15 17.29 -2.95 -45.11
CA LEU A 15 15.92 -2.47 -45.39
C LEU A 15 15.77 -0.96 -45.16
N LEU A 16 16.50 -0.42 -44.18
CA LEU A 16 16.50 1.00 -43.85
C LEU A 16 17.20 1.85 -44.89
N GLU A 17 18.28 1.33 -45.54
CA GLU A 17 18.99 2.01 -46.62
C GLU A 17 18.17 2.15 -47.88
N THR A 18 17.22 1.24 -48.12
CA THR A 18 16.37 1.19 -49.30
C THR A 18 14.99 1.84 -49.13
N TYR A 19 14.67 2.36 -47.92
CA TYR A 19 13.31 2.80 -47.58
C TYR A 19 13.20 4.30 -47.35
N ASP A 20 12.41 4.97 -48.18
CA ASP A 20 12.17 6.43 -48.15
C ASP A 20 10.82 6.82 -47.54
N GLY A 21 10.36 6.12 -46.52
CA GLY A 21 9.03 6.37 -45.98
C GLY A 21 8.83 6.10 -44.47
N ALA A 22 8.12 7.00 -43.88
CA ALA A 22 7.93 7.16 -42.42
C ALA A 22 6.89 6.23 -41.80
N ASN A 23 6.91 4.91 -42.04
CA ASN A 23 5.93 4.01 -41.42
C ASN A 23 6.61 2.79 -40.76
N ASN A 24 6.88 2.90 -39.46
CA ASN A 24 7.55 1.86 -38.67
C ASN A 24 6.83 0.51 -38.68
N HIS A 25 5.51 0.50 -38.87
CA HIS A 25 4.73 -0.73 -38.97
C HIS A 25 5.03 -1.49 -40.28
N ILE A 26 5.22 -0.78 -41.36
CA ILE A 26 5.55 -1.37 -42.68
C ILE A 26 6.94 -1.97 -42.65
N LEU A 27 7.91 -1.29 -42.00
CA LEU A 27 9.27 -1.83 -41.80
C LEU A 27 9.26 -3.11 -40.97
N TYR A 28 8.55 -3.12 -39.85
CA TYR A 28 8.39 -4.30 -39.02
C TYR A 28 7.81 -5.48 -39.80
N MET A 29 6.78 -5.25 -40.62
CA MET A 29 6.17 -6.28 -41.44
C MET A 29 7.11 -6.78 -42.55
N LYS A 30 7.95 -5.93 -43.14
CA LYS A 30 8.97 -6.33 -44.14
C LYS A 30 10.07 -7.18 -43.49
N VAL A 31 10.61 -6.80 -42.37
CA VAL A 31 11.59 -7.60 -41.61
C VAL A 31 11.02 -8.97 -41.26
N LYS A 32 9.76 -9.03 -40.78
CA LYS A 32 9.05 -10.28 -40.50
C LYS A 32 8.90 -11.16 -41.74
N LYS A 33 8.59 -10.58 -42.89
CA LYS A 33 8.41 -11.33 -44.16
C LYS A 33 9.74 -11.90 -44.68
N GLN A 34 10.83 -11.18 -44.55
CA GLN A 34 12.17 -11.64 -45.02
C GLN A 34 12.82 -12.67 -44.11
N THR A 35 12.54 -12.64 -42.81
CA THR A 35 13.16 -13.57 -41.86
C THR A 35 12.39 -14.87 -41.65
N ASN A 36 11.20 -15.00 -42.26
CA ASN A 36 10.33 -16.20 -42.22
C ASN A 36 10.02 -16.77 -40.82
N LYS A 37 10.20 -16.00 -39.75
CA LYS A 37 9.92 -16.39 -38.36
C LYS A 37 8.92 -15.42 -37.74
N LYS A 38 8.05 -15.91 -36.85
CA LYS A 38 7.27 -15.06 -35.94
C LYS A 38 8.23 -14.37 -34.97
N PHE A 39 8.71 -13.23 -35.39
CA PHE A 39 9.65 -12.44 -34.63
C PHE A 39 8.90 -11.34 -33.88
N TYR A 40 9.02 -11.38 -32.57
CA TYR A 40 8.68 -10.26 -31.71
C TYR A 40 9.99 -9.59 -31.34
N PRO A 41 10.27 -8.37 -31.80
CA PRO A 41 11.52 -7.71 -31.43
C PRO A 41 11.61 -7.63 -29.92
N THR A 42 12.75 -8.00 -29.37
CA THR A 42 13.05 -7.68 -27.99
C THR A 42 13.05 -6.16 -27.84
N ARG A 43 12.80 -5.67 -26.63
CA ARG A 43 12.80 -4.24 -26.31
C ARG A 43 14.02 -3.51 -26.90
N THR A 44 15.22 -4.09 -26.77
CA THR A 44 16.48 -3.54 -27.29
C THR A 44 16.50 -3.42 -28.82
N GLN A 45 15.88 -4.35 -29.53
CA GLN A 45 15.83 -4.35 -31.00
C GLN A 45 14.84 -3.33 -31.54
N ALA A 46 13.69 -3.15 -30.88
CA ALA A 46 12.75 -2.09 -31.22
C ALA A 46 13.36 -0.69 -30.98
N GLU A 47 14.14 -0.53 -29.92
CA GLU A 47 14.86 0.70 -29.57
C GLU A 47 15.96 1.02 -30.58
N TYR A 48 16.69 0.02 -31.05
CA TYR A 48 17.69 0.20 -32.09
C TYR A 48 17.07 0.68 -33.40
N ILE A 49 15.95 0.11 -33.82
CA ILE A 49 15.23 0.52 -35.02
C ILE A 49 14.74 1.98 -34.90
N VAL A 50 14.21 2.37 -33.75
CA VAL A 50 13.77 3.75 -33.48
C VAL A 50 14.94 4.74 -33.44
N ASN A 51 16.05 4.38 -32.81
CA ASN A 51 17.24 5.24 -32.74
C ASN A 51 17.92 5.44 -34.10
N TYR A 52 17.94 4.44 -34.97
CA TYR A 52 18.52 4.54 -36.29
C TYR A 52 17.77 5.49 -37.22
N TYR A 53 16.42 5.54 -37.13
CA TYR A 53 15.61 6.50 -37.89
C TYR A 53 15.81 7.95 -37.43
N SER A 54 16.13 8.16 -36.18
CA SER A 54 16.35 9.51 -35.63
C SER A 54 17.63 10.18 -36.11
N THR A 55 18.59 9.41 -36.65
CA THR A 55 19.91 9.92 -37.03
C THR A 55 20.07 10.29 -38.52
N LYS A 56 19.07 9.97 -39.40
CA LYS A 56 19.16 10.31 -40.83
C LYS A 56 18.33 11.55 -41.20
N PRO A 57 18.95 12.64 -41.68
CA PRO A 57 18.29 13.89 -42.00
C PRO A 57 17.79 13.92 -43.46
N LYS A 58 16.70 13.31 -43.79
CA LYS A 58 16.07 13.47 -45.10
C LYS A 58 14.55 13.62 -45.02
N VAL A 59 14.10 14.69 -44.43
CA VAL A 59 12.78 15.26 -44.75
C VAL A 59 12.87 16.77 -44.53
N ALA A 60 12.76 17.55 -45.61
CA ALA A 60 12.69 19.01 -45.56
C ALA A 60 11.51 19.48 -44.73
N ARG A 61 11.74 20.48 -43.88
CA ARG A 61 10.82 20.77 -42.82
C ARG A 61 10.56 22.25 -42.68
N LYS A 62 9.32 22.61 -42.61
CA LYS A 62 8.92 23.91 -42.15
C LYS A 62 8.98 23.88 -40.62
N TRP A 63 9.89 24.62 -40.07
CA TRP A 63 9.92 24.95 -38.65
C TRP A 63 8.81 25.95 -38.38
N VAL A 64 7.90 25.63 -37.49
CA VAL A 64 7.00 26.61 -36.89
C VAL A 64 7.66 27.02 -35.59
N ASP A 65 7.60 28.27 -35.22
CA ASP A 65 8.06 28.73 -33.92
C ASP A 65 7.23 28.05 -32.82
N LEU A 66 7.79 27.01 -32.27
CA LEU A 66 7.12 26.08 -31.35
C LEU A 66 7.50 26.37 -29.90
N ASP A 67 8.42 27.31 -29.64
CA ASP A 67 8.88 27.57 -28.28
C ASP A 67 7.72 28.08 -27.41
N THR A 68 6.84 28.91 -27.94
CA THR A 68 5.65 29.40 -27.23
C THR A 68 4.61 28.29 -27.07
N TYR A 69 4.33 27.52 -28.12
CA TYR A 69 3.37 26.42 -28.09
C TYR A 69 3.84 25.28 -27.19
N PHE A 70 5.15 25.00 -27.20
CA PHE A 70 5.80 24.03 -26.37
C PHE A 70 5.77 24.44 -24.90
N ALA A 71 6.09 25.72 -24.61
CA ALA A 71 6.02 26.27 -23.27
C ALA A 71 4.60 26.18 -22.68
N GLU A 72 3.58 26.49 -23.46
CA GLU A 72 2.19 26.42 -23.00
C GLU A 72 1.65 25.01 -22.84
N LYS A 73 2.00 24.09 -23.75
CA LYS A 73 1.41 22.74 -23.82
C LYS A 73 2.21 21.66 -23.10
N PHE A 74 3.54 21.78 -23.03
CA PHE A 74 4.43 20.72 -22.54
C PHE A 74 5.40 21.15 -21.43
N ALA A 75 5.68 22.43 -21.24
CA ALA A 75 6.73 22.92 -20.33
C ALA A 75 6.55 22.58 -18.86
N LYS A 76 5.39 22.10 -18.45
CA LYS A 76 5.06 21.75 -17.06
C LYS A 76 4.70 20.28 -16.85
N GLU A 77 4.83 19.44 -17.87
CA GLU A 77 4.28 18.09 -17.83
C GLU A 77 5.32 17.03 -18.19
N ARG A 78 5.40 15.97 -17.39
CA ARG A 78 6.16 14.78 -17.72
C ARG A 78 5.27 13.82 -18.52
N TYR A 79 5.83 13.23 -19.56
CA TYR A 79 5.14 12.25 -20.39
C TYR A 79 5.76 10.87 -20.27
N PHE A 80 4.95 9.84 -20.41
CA PHE A 80 5.39 8.46 -20.44
C PHE A 80 4.96 7.80 -21.74
N LEU A 81 5.79 6.91 -22.25
CA LEU A 81 5.39 6.02 -23.34
C LEU A 81 4.54 4.87 -22.78
N GLU A 82 3.61 4.35 -23.57
CA GLU A 82 2.87 3.11 -23.25
C GLU A 82 3.80 1.92 -22.97
N THR A 83 4.95 1.90 -23.62
CA THR A 83 6.10 1.08 -23.22
C THR A 83 6.97 1.88 -22.25
N PRO A 84 7.59 1.24 -21.26
CA PRO A 84 7.93 1.77 -19.94
C PRO A 84 9.05 2.81 -19.86
N LYS A 85 9.20 3.71 -20.82
CA LYS A 85 10.26 4.72 -20.71
C LYS A 85 9.69 6.10 -20.47
N GLN A 86 10.16 6.73 -19.42
CA GLN A 86 9.96 8.14 -19.18
C GLN A 86 10.79 8.92 -20.22
N ILE A 87 10.13 9.88 -20.89
CA ILE A 87 10.81 10.77 -21.84
C ILE A 87 10.74 12.20 -21.32
N TYR A 88 11.81 12.91 -21.51
CA TYR A 88 11.87 14.34 -21.35
C TYR A 88 11.75 14.96 -22.73
N ILE A 89 10.71 15.76 -22.94
CA ILE A 89 10.48 16.48 -24.18
C ILE A 89 10.99 17.90 -23.99
N GLU A 90 12.03 18.26 -24.69
CA GLU A 90 12.57 19.62 -24.66
C GLU A 90 11.89 20.50 -25.69
N LYS A 91 11.63 19.95 -26.88
CA LYS A 91 11.04 20.69 -28.00
C LYS A 91 10.15 19.81 -28.86
N LEU A 92 8.97 20.32 -29.20
CA LEU A 92 8.10 19.73 -30.20
C LEU A 92 8.53 20.23 -31.59
N LEU A 93 8.93 19.33 -32.46
CA LEU A 93 9.42 19.67 -33.79
C LEU A 93 8.29 19.70 -34.83
N VAL A 94 7.44 18.67 -34.83
CA VAL A 94 6.31 18.54 -35.74
C VAL A 94 5.15 17.81 -35.05
N GLU A 95 3.94 18.31 -35.22
CA GLU A 95 2.71 17.60 -34.84
C GLU A 95 2.01 17.07 -36.08
N LYS A 96 1.67 15.76 -36.08
CA LYS A 96 0.79 15.11 -37.05
C LYS A 96 -0.46 14.60 -36.37
N ASP A 97 -1.48 14.20 -37.13
CA ASP A 97 -2.76 13.72 -36.58
C ASP A 97 -2.60 12.61 -35.53
N LYS A 98 -1.67 11.69 -35.74
CA LYS A 98 -1.47 10.50 -34.87
C LYS A 98 -0.10 10.44 -34.17
N SER A 99 0.80 11.41 -34.38
CA SER A 99 2.16 11.35 -33.82
C SER A 99 2.76 12.74 -33.61
N TYR A 100 3.72 12.80 -32.68
CA TYR A 100 4.57 13.95 -32.45
C TYR A 100 6.01 13.63 -32.88
N HIS A 101 6.68 14.56 -33.55
CA HIS A 101 8.13 14.58 -33.73
C HIS A 101 8.70 15.51 -32.67
N ILE A 102 9.56 15.00 -31.83
CA ILE A 102 10.07 15.72 -30.67
C ILE A 102 11.59 15.72 -30.62
N TRP A 103 12.14 16.75 -30.02
CA TRP A 103 13.50 16.81 -29.53
C TRP A 103 13.46 16.56 -28.03
N GLY A 104 14.14 15.49 -27.56
CA GLY A 104 14.06 15.10 -26.19
C GLY A 104 15.02 13.98 -25.83
N LYS A 105 14.93 13.47 -24.63
CA LYS A 105 15.73 12.31 -24.19
C LYS A 105 14.87 11.30 -23.44
N PHE A 106 15.22 10.04 -23.56
CA PHE A 106 14.75 9.03 -22.60
C PHE A 106 15.45 9.25 -21.27
N PHE A 107 14.75 9.06 -20.17
CA PHE A 107 15.28 9.37 -18.83
C PHE A 107 16.56 8.58 -18.48
N GLU A 108 16.75 7.42 -19.11
CA GLU A 108 17.94 6.57 -18.97
C GLU A 108 19.13 7.02 -19.84
N LYS A 109 18.99 8.06 -20.67
CA LYS A 109 20.03 8.53 -21.59
C LYS A 109 20.27 10.02 -21.39
N ASP A 110 21.53 10.41 -21.20
CA ASP A 110 21.89 11.81 -21.04
C ASP A 110 21.89 12.61 -22.36
N GLN A 111 21.79 11.94 -23.51
CA GLN A 111 21.80 12.62 -24.79
C GLN A 111 20.41 12.92 -25.31
N LEU A 112 20.19 14.18 -25.69
CA LEU A 112 19.03 14.64 -26.43
C LEU A 112 19.07 14.12 -27.87
N SER A 113 17.94 13.69 -28.38
CA SER A 113 17.79 13.19 -29.76
C SER A 113 16.38 13.50 -30.31
N GLU A 114 16.25 13.47 -31.65
CA GLU A 114 14.95 13.59 -32.30
C GLU A 114 14.31 12.22 -32.46
N PHE A 115 13.03 12.11 -32.21
CA PHE A 115 12.26 10.88 -32.45
C PHE A 115 10.76 11.12 -32.59
N TRP A 116 10.09 10.19 -33.29
CA TRP A 116 8.64 10.21 -33.45
C TRP A 116 7.96 9.40 -32.36
N ILE A 117 6.90 9.96 -31.76
CA ILE A 117 6.09 9.28 -30.77
C ILE A 117 4.64 9.29 -31.22
N PRO A 118 3.97 8.13 -31.27
CA PRO A 118 2.53 8.09 -31.47
C PRO A 118 1.80 8.85 -30.33
N LYS A 119 0.79 9.65 -30.68
CA LYS A 119 -0.01 10.36 -29.67
C LYS A 119 -0.66 9.40 -28.67
N SER A 120 -1.05 8.21 -29.16
CA SER A 120 -1.61 7.13 -28.33
C SER A 120 -0.62 6.54 -27.33
N SER A 121 0.69 6.68 -27.57
CA SER A 121 1.74 6.16 -26.70
C SER A 121 2.20 7.16 -25.64
N LEU A 122 1.75 8.42 -25.73
CA LEU A 122 2.05 9.45 -24.75
C LEU A 122 0.98 9.49 -23.68
N ILE A 123 1.36 9.11 -22.49
CA ILE A 123 0.52 9.21 -21.31
C ILE A 123 0.99 10.43 -20.52
N LYS A 124 0.07 11.37 -20.32
CA LYS A 124 0.33 12.58 -19.53
C LYS A 124 0.67 12.18 -18.09
N SER A 125 1.85 12.58 -17.59
CA SER A 125 2.13 12.39 -16.17
C SER A 125 1.30 13.37 -15.35
N HIS A 126 0.88 12.96 -14.18
CA HIS A 126 0.33 13.91 -13.23
C HIS A 126 1.44 14.85 -12.75
N THR A 127 1.34 16.10 -13.14
CA THR A 127 2.23 17.15 -12.65
C THR A 127 1.75 17.58 -11.28
N ILE A 128 2.64 17.53 -10.30
CA ILE A 128 2.39 18.16 -9.00
C ILE A 128 2.66 19.66 -9.21
N GLU A 129 1.65 20.48 -9.05
CA GLU A 129 1.83 21.93 -9.07
C GLU A 129 2.70 22.34 -7.86
N LYS A 130 3.71 23.15 -8.08
CA LYS A 130 4.50 23.68 -6.98
C LYS A 130 3.64 24.70 -6.24
N VAL A 131 3.34 24.41 -4.99
CA VAL A 131 2.51 25.26 -4.13
C VAL A 131 3.35 25.70 -2.96
N GLU A 132 3.27 26.99 -2.63
CA GLU A 132 3.81 27.54 -1.39
C GLU A 132 2.67 27.67 -0.38
N VAL A 133 2.87 27.14 0.81
CA VAL A 133 1.91 27.16 1.90
C VAL A 133 2.41 28.06 3.01
N ASP A 134 1.56 28.96 3.46
CA ASP A 134 1.84 29.79 4.63
C ASP A 134 1.54 29.00 5.92
N TYR A 135 2.59 28.58 6.60
CA TYR A 135 2.50 27.77 7.82
C TYR A 135 2.32 28.60 9.10
N SER A 136 2.40 29.93 9.05
CA SER A 136 2.23 30.79 10.23
C SER A 136 0.83 30.67 10.87
N LYS A 137 -0.16 30.21 10.09
CA LYS A 137 -1.53 29.93 10.56
C LYS A 137 -1.62 28.75 11.55
N TYR A 138 -0.58 27.92 11.61
CA TYR A 138 -0.56 26.65 12.35
C TYR A 138 0.43 26.67 13.52
N ASP A 139 0.70 27.85 14.08
CA ASP A 139 1.69 28.05 15.16
C ASP A 139 1.39 27.28 16.43
N ASN A 140 0.12 26.98 16.70
CA ASN A 140 -0.26 26.18 17.87
C ASN A 140 0.26 24.73 17.79
N ARG A 141 0.37 24.18 16.59
CA ARG A 141 0.94 22.86 16.31
C ARG A 141 1.55 22.85 14.92
N PRO A 142 2.75 23.41 14.76
CA PRO A 142 3.37 23.56 13.45
C PRO A 142 3.71 22.19 12.85
N PRO A 143 3.53 22.02 11.52
CA PRO A 143 3.92 20.78 10.86
C PRO A 143 5.43 20.63 10.82
N LEU A 144 5.88 19.40 11.01
CA LEU A 144 7.30 19.03 10.92
C LEU A 144 7.82 19.22 9.47
N PRO A 145 9.15 19.34 9.26
CA PRO A 145 9.71 19.58 7.92
C PRO A 145 9.23 18.59 6.86
N HIS A 146 9.22 17.30 7.16
CA HIS A 146 8.73 16.28 6.25
C HIS A 146 7.21 16.37 6.01
N GLN A 147 6.43 16.85 6.99
CA GLN A 147 4.99 17.07 6.82
C GLN A 147 4.70 18.23 5.87
N LYS A 148 5.53 19.28 5.86
CA LYS A 148 5.40 20.40 4.92
C LYS A 148 5.51 19.91 3.48
N GLU A 149 6.49 19.05 3.17
CA GLU A 149 6.61 18.44 1.85
C GLU A 149 5.35 17.63 1.45
N ALA A 150 4.80 16.84 2.39
CA ALA A 150 3.56 16.10 2.13
C ALA A 150 2.38 17.03 1.87
N ILE A 151 2.24 18.11 2.64
CA ILE A 151 1.19 19.12 2.48
C ILE A 151 1.28 19.75 1.08
N GLU A 152 2.44 20.22 0.68
CA GLU A 152 2.66 20.86 -0.60
C GLU A 152 2.34 19.92 -1.77
N LYS A 153 2.75 18.66 -1.68
CA LYS A 153 2.43 17.63 -2.69
C LYS A 153 0.93 17.33 -2.76
N LEU A 154 0.26 17.23 -1.62
CA LEU A 154 -1.19 17.00 -1.58
C LEU A 154 -1.97 18.17 -2.18
N VAL A 155 -1.64 19.40 -1.78
CA VAL A 155 -2.29 20.61 -2.30
C VAL A 155 -2.04 20.76 -3.80
N GLY A 156 -0.81 20.50 -4.26
CA GLY A 156 -0.43 20.57 -5.67
C GLY A 156 -0.99 19.43 -6.54
N SER A 157 -1.65 18.41 -5.93
CA SER A 157 -2.12 17.23 -6.64
C SER A 157 -3.61 17.03 -6.50
N LYS A 158 -4.30 16.83 -7.61
CA LYS A 158 -5.74 16.47 -7.56
C LYS A 158 -5.96 15.06 -7.02
N ARG A 159 -5.09 14.11 -7.38
CA ARG A 159 -5.16 12.70 -6.99
C ARG A 159 -3.77 12.24 -6.56
N PHE A 160 -3.66 11.73 -5.33
CA PHE A 160 -2.36 11.43 -4.74
C PHE A 160 -2.42 10.30 -3.72
N ILE A 161 -1.33 9.54 -3.58
CA ILE A 161 -1.16 8.56 -2.51
C ILE A 161 -0.08 9.08 -1.55
N LEU A 162 -0.47 9.34 -0.32
CA LEU A 162 0.46 9.59 0.78
C LEU A 162 0.73 8.25 1.48
N ALA A 163 1.86 7.66 1.13
CA ALA A 163 2.25 6.32 1.53
C ALA A 163 3.32 6.32 2.64
N ASP A 164 3.47 7.41 3.37
CA ASP A 164 4.39 7.52 4.49
C ASP A 164 4.15 6.43 5.53
N ASP A 165 5.20 5.99 6.15
CA ASP A 165 5.15 4.96 7.19
C ASP A 165 4.19 5.33 8.33
N MET A 166 3.80 4.34 9.14
CA MET A 166 2.89 4.57 10.25
C MET A 166 3.53 5.46 11.32
N GLY A 167 2.75 6.35 11.91
CA GLY A 167 3.22 7.24 12.96
C GLY A 167 4.01 8.48 12.49
N VAL A 168 4.21 8.66 11.18
CA VAL A 168 4.87 9.84 10.58
C VAL A 168 3.98 11.10 10.59
N GLY A 169 2.68 10.95 10.85
CA GLY A 169 1.75 12.07 10.97
C GLY A 169 0.95 12.37 9.70
N LYS A 170 0.60 11.34 8.92
CA LYS A 170 -0.23 11.48 7.70
C LYS A 170 -1.52 12.27 7.91
N SER A 171 -2.24 12.03 9.02
CA SER A 171 -3.49 12.74 9.32
C SER A 171 -3.29 14.24 9.45
N CYS A 172 -2.26 14.67 10.21
CA CYS A 172 -1.87 16.08 10.35
C CYS A 172 -1.61 16.71 8.98
N SER A 173 -0.70 16.13 8.19
CA SER A 173 -0.38 16.64 6.85
C SER A 173 -1.60 16.74 5.96
N THR A 174 -2.49 15.74 6.02
CA THR A 174 -3.69 15.71 5.18
C THR A 174 -4.73 16.74 5.60
N ILE A 175 -4.92 16.95 6.91
CA ILE A 175 -5.85 17.98 7.42
C ILE A 175 -5.40 19.36 7.01
N ILE A 176 -4.14 19.70 7.24
CA ILE A 176 -3.58 21.01 6.83
C ILE A 176 -3.71 21.19 5.31
N ALA A 177 -3.32 20.17 4.52
CA ALA A 177 -3.48 20.21 3.08
C ALA A 177 -4.95 20.42 2.66
N ALA A 178 -5.89 19.76 3.32
CA ALA A 178 -7.32 19.90 3.02
C ALA A 178 -7.83 21.33 3.27
N LEU A 179 -7.37 21.96 4.32
CA LEU A 179 -7.69 23.37 4.62
C LEU A 179 -7.11 24.31 3.55
N GLU A 180 -5.89 24.08 3.11
CA GLU A 180 -5.23 24.90 2.09
C GLU A 180 -5.86 24.76 0.68
N THR A 181 -6.51 23.63 0.36
CA THR A 181 -7.28 23.49 -0.90
C THR A 181 -8.54 24.32 -0.94
N LYS A 182 -8.97 24.91 0.20
CA LYS A 182 -10.24 25.62 0.36
C LYS A 182 -11.47 24.77 0.02
N ALA A 183 -11.35 23.45 0.16
CA ALA A 183 -12.46 22.52 -0.03
C ALA A 183 -13.60 22.83 0.97
N LYS A 184 -14.83 22.93 0.46
CA LYS A 184 -16.02 23.23 1.25
C LYS A 184 -16.67 21.95 1.80
N LYS A 185 -16.77 20.93 0.98
CA LYS A 185 -17.36 19.62 1.34
C LYS A 185 -16.29 18.52 1.28
N ILE A 186 -15.98 17.93 2.42
CA ILE A 186 -14.93 16.94 2.58
C ILE A 186 -15.53 15.63 3.11
N LEU A 187 -15.22 14.52 2.48
CA LEU A 187 -15.55 13.18 2.96
C LEU A 187 -14.26 12.48 3.41
N VAL A 188 -14.22 12.06 4.67
CA VAL A 188 -13.16 11.20 5.20
C VAL A 188 -13.72 9.79 5.37
N VAL A 189 -13.15 8.85 4.63
CA VAL A 189 -13.46 7.42 4.76
C VAL A 189 -12.30 6.74 5.47
N CYS A 190 -12.56 6.17 6.64
CA CYS A 190 -11.51 5.58 7.48
C CYS A 190 -12.01 4.30 8.18
N PRO A 191 -11.14 3.50 8.81
CA PRO A 191 -11.57 2.45 9.74
C PRO A 191 -12.46 2.99 10.87
N ALA A 192 -13.39 2.18 11.34
CA ALA A 192 -14.36 2.60 12.38
C ALA A 192 -13.67 3.11 13.66
N SER A 193 -12.54 2.53 14.03
CA SER A 193 -11.72 2.91 15.20
C SER A 193 -11.06 4.27 15.08
N LEU A 194 -10.89 4.80 13.87
CA LEU A 194 -10.19 6.07 13.62
C LEU A 194 -11.11 7.29 13.57
N LYS A 195 -12.43 7.11 13.51
CA LYS A 195 -13.38 8.23 13.32
C LYS A 195 -13.25 9.32 14.38
N ILE A 196 -13.14 8.95 15.65
CA ILE A 196 -12.98 9.91 16.76
C ILE A 196 -11.59 10.58 16.69
N ASN A 197 -10.57 9.82 16.34
CA ASN A 197 -9.23 10.39 16.18
C ASN A 197 -9.19 11.45 15.08
N TRP A 198 -9.82 11.18 13.93
CA TRP A 198 -9.97 12.15 12.86
C TRP A 198 -10.72 13.41 13.34
N GLN A 199 -11.82 13.26 14.07
CA GLN A 199 -12.56 14.41 14.60
C GLN A 199 -11.71 15.27 15.54
N ARG A 200 -10.97 14.62 16.47
CA ARG A 200 -10.08 15.31 17.40
C ARG A 200 -8.92 16.03 16.69
N GLU A 201 -8.29 15.38 15.72
CA GLU A 201 -7.21 15.97 14.95
C GLU A 201 -7.69 17.14 14.10
N ILE A 202 -8.89 17.08 13.51
CA ILE A 202 -9.49 18.19 12.77
C ILE A 202 -9.72 19.40 13.68
N ALA A 203 -10.24 19.17 14.89
CA ALA A 203 -10.52 20.23 15.85
C ALA A 203 -9.27 20.98 16.34
N ILE A 204 -8.06 20.41 16.17
CA ILE A 204 -6.80 21.09 16.49
C ILE A 204 -6.49 22.20 15.47
N TYR A 205 -6.87 21.99 14.21
CA TYR A 205 -6.45 22.85 13.10
C TYR A 205 -7.59 23.69 12.50
N SER A 206 -8.86 23.41 12.86
CA SER A 206 -10.00 24.02 12.18
C SER A 206 -11.28 23.99 13.02
N ASP A 207 -12.07 25.08 12.90
CA ASP A 207 -13.42 25.20 13.45
C ASP A 207 -14.52 24.67 12.50
N LYS A 208 -14.15 23.98 11.41
CA LYS A 208 -15.10 23.39 10.47
C LYS A 208 -16.02 22.40 11.18
N SER A 209 -17.29 22.45 10.80
CA SER A 209 -18.30 21.53 11.33
C SER A 209 -18.02 20.10 10.89
N VAL A 210 -17.96 19.16 11.87
CA VAL A 210 -17.62 17.75 11.64
C VAL A 210 -18.75 16.84 12.07
N PHE A 211 -19.19 15.94 11.20
CA PHE A 211 -20.17 14.91 11.50
C PHE A 211 -19.58 13.51 11.37
N ILE A 212 -19.77 12.68 12.38
CA ILE A 212 -19.42 11.25 12.33
C ILE A 212 -20.66 10.44 11.94
N ALA A 213 -20.63 9.84 10.75
CA ALA A 213 -21.70 8.97 10.28
C ALA A 213 -21.74 7.65 11.07
N GLU A 214 -22.93 7.25 11.51
CA GLU A 214 -23.15 6.04 12.31
C GLU A 214 -24.45 5.33 11.92
N GLY A 215 -24.40 4.00 11.78
CA GLY A 215 -25.56 3.21 11.41
C GLY A 215 -26.17 3.67 10.07
N LYS A 216 -27.35 4.35 10.14
CA LYS A 216 -28.04 4.97 9.01
C LYS A 216 -28.06 6.50 9.08
N LYS A 217 -27.34 7.12 10.05
CA LYS A 217 -27.29 8.57 10.22
C LYS A 217 -26.14 9.16 9.41
N PHE A 218 -26.45 10.10 8.53
CA PHE A 218 -25.51 10.85 7.70
C PHE A 218 -25.94 12.32 7.68
N SER A 219 -25.00 13.24 7.52
CA SER A 219 -25.30 14.67 7.41
C SER A 219 -24.86 15.23 6.06
N THR A 220 -25.73 16.04 5.47
CA THR A 220 -25.44 16.80 4.25
C THR A 220 -25.05 18.24 4.54
N GLU A 221 -25.22 18.70 5.77
CA GLU A 221 -25.05 20.11 6.18
C GLU A 221 -23.61 20.41 6.62
N HIS A 222 -22.95 19.46 7.29
CA HIS A 222 -21.62 19.67 7.83
C HIS A 222 -20.53 19.81 6.73
N ASP A 223 -19.48 20.54 7.04
CA ASP A 223 -18.35 20.75 6.12
C ASP A 223 -17.57 19.47 5.90
N ILE A 224 -17.37 18.69 6.97
CA ILE A 224 -16.60 17.44 6.96
C ILE A 224 -17.47 16.30 7.47
N VAL A 225 -17.57 15.24 6.70
CA VAL A 225 -18.24 14.01 7.12
C VAL A 225 -17.23 12.88 7.22
N ILE A 226 -17.22 12.19 8.35
CA ILE A 226 -16.35 11.05 8.62
C ILE A 226 -17.20 9.78 8.62
N VAL A 227 -16.87 8.82 7.76
CA VAL A 227 -17.60 7.56 7.60
C VAL A 227 -16.64 6.38 7.59
N ASN A 228 -17.04 5.21 8.06
CA ASN A 228 -16.22 4.02 7.92
C ASN A 228 -16.63 3.17 6.72
N TYR A 229 -15.68 2.42 6.19
CA TYR A 229 -15.83 1.61 4.97
C TYR A 229 -17.04 0.67 5.00
N ASP A 230 -17.34 0.04 6.15
CA ASP A 230 -18.34 -1.02 6.25
C ASP A 230 -19.78 -0.50 6.15
N ILE A 231 -20.03 0.77 6.56
CA ILE A 231 -21.35 1.38 6.50
C ILE A 231 -21.60 2.21 5.25
N LEU A 232 -20.64 2.35 4.35
CA LEU A 232 -20.81 3.08 3.08
C LEU A 232 -22.02 2.58 2.28
N LYS A 233 -22.26 1.27 2.30
CA LYS A 233 -23.42 0.63 1.66
C LYS A 233 -24.79 1.15 2.16
N ASN A 234 -24.85 1.76 3.32
CA ASN A 234 -26.08 2.34 3.87
C ASN A 234 -26.37 3.73 3.29
N PHE A 235 -25.38 4.36 2.65
CA PHE A 235 -25.44 5.73 2.16
C PHE A 235 -25.20 5.86 0.66
N TYR A 236 -24.79 4.78 -0.02
CA TYR A 236 -24.54 4.75 -1.43
C TYR A 236 -25.00 3.45 -2.08
N ASP A 237 -25.89 3.57 -3.05
CA ASP A 237 -26.32 2.47 -3.91
C ASP A 237 -25.66 2.60 -5.30
N ILE A 238 -24.89 1.59 -5.69
CA ILE A 238 -24.22 1.55 -7.00
C ILE A 238 -25.23 1.50 -8.15
N LYS A 239 -26.39 0.87 -7.93
CA LYS A 239 -27.43 0.74 -8.95
C LYS A 239 -28.20 2.04 -9.17
N ASN A 240 -28.43 2.78 -8.06
CA ASN A 240 -29.16 4.04 -8.06
C ASN A 240 -28.33 5.15 -7.38
N PRO A 241 -27.21 5.58 -7.99
CA PRO A 241 -26.32 6.55 -7.36
C PRO A 241 -26.99 7.88 -7.04
N HIS A 242 -27.88 8.34 -7.92
CA HIS A 242 -28.56 9.64 -7.77
C HIS A 242 -29.58 9.66 -6.62
N ASP A 243 -30.08 8.50 -6.20
CA ASP A 243 -31.05 8.39 -5.10
C ASP A 243 -30.35 8.18 -3.74
N SER A 244 -29.04 7.97 -3.78
CA SER A 244 -28.24 7.74 -2.58
C SER A 244 -27.71 9.03 -1.97
N VAL A 245 -27.63 9.10 -0.65
CA VAL A 245 -27.19 10.29 0.09
C VAL A 245 -25.82 10.80 -0.38
N ILE A 246 -24.82 9.91 -0.47
CA ILE A 246 -23.48 10.27 -0.96
C ILE A 246 -23.51 10.67 -2.44
N GLY A 247 -24.36 10.06 -3.25
CA GLY A 247 -24.44 10.33 -4.68
C GLY A 247 -25.03 11.70 -5.02
N GLN A 248 -25.79 12.30 -4.08
CA GLN A 248 -26.37 13.66 -4.20
C GLN A 248 -25.41 14.76 -3.77
N ILE A 249 -24.32 14.42 -3.06
CA ILE A 249 -23.35 15.41 -2.57
C ILE A 249 -22.17 15.50 -3.53
N ASN A 250 -21.84 16.72 -3.91
CA ASN A 250 -20.59 17.00 -4.62
C ASN A 250 -19.49 17.29 -3.60
N PHE A 251 -18.71 16.27 -3.27
CA PHE A 251 -17.54 16.46 -2.42
C PHE A 251 -16.40 17.10 -3.21
N ASP A 252 -15.83 18.17 -2.69
CA ASP A 252 -14.64 18.79 -3.26
C ASP A 252 -13.41 17.88 -3.06
N LEU A 253 -13.33 17.27 -1.86
CA LEU A 253 -12.24 16.41 -1.47
C LEU A 253 -12.76 15.12 -0.82
N ILE A 254 -12.22 13.99 -1.26
CA ILE A 254 -12.40 12.69 -0.61
C ILE A 254 -11.05 12.19 -0.13
N ILE A 255 -10.98 11.82 1.15
CA ILE A 255 -9.81 11.25 1.79
C ILE A 255 -10.13 9.80 2.14
N LEU A 256 -9.31 8.86 1.68
CA LEU A 256 -9.41 7.44 2.02
C LEU A 256 -8.25 7.09 2.94
N ASP A 257 -8.52 6.97 4.23
CA ASP A 257 -7.50 6.56 5.22
C ASP A 257 -7.45 5.03 5.34
N GLU A 258 -6.25 4.48 5.52
CA GLU A 258 -5.95 3.05 5.38
C GLU A 258 -6.47 2.49 4.05
N ALA A 259 -6.12 3.19 2.97
CA ALA A 259 -6.65 2.91 1.63
C ALA A 259 -6.36 1.49 1.12
N HIS A 260 -5.41 0.76 1.72
CA HIS A 260 -5.20 -0.67 1.44
C HIS A 260 -6.48 -1.51 1.65
N MET A 261 -7.45 -1.03 2.46
CA MET A 261 -8.75 -1.69 2.63
C MET A 261 -9.57 -1.80 1.34
N VAL A 262 -9.24 -1.03 0.32
CA VAL A 262 -9.89 -1.07 -1.01
C VAL A 262 -8.98 -1.63 -2.11
N SER A 263 -7.94 -2.34 -1.75
CA SER A 263 -7.02 -3.00 -2.70
C SER A 263 -7.69 -4.13 -3.51
N ASN A 264 -8.63 -4.86 -2.90
CA ASN A 264 -9.39 -5.91 -3.59
C ASN A 264 -10.56 -5.31 -4.39
N SER A 265 -10.42 -5.26 -5.71
CA SER A 265 -11.44 -4.71 -6.63
C SER A 265 -12.79 -5.43 -6.60
N GLN A 266 -12.84 -6.67 -6.14
CA GLN A 266 -14.08 -7.46 -6.07
C GLN A 266 -14.90 -7.20 -4.80
N ALA A 267 -14.29 -6.65 -3.76
CA ALA A 267 -14.98 -6.35 -2.52
C ALA A 267 -16.09 -5.29 -2.71
N ALA A 268 -17.22 -5.47 -2.05
CA ALA A 268 -18.37 -4.56 -2.17
C ALA A 268 -18.01 -3.10 -1.82
N ARG A 269 -17.23 -2.89 -0.75
CA ARG A 269 -16.74 -1.57 -0.35
C ARG A 269 -15.88 -0.91 -1.43
N THR A 270 -15.04 -1.69 -2.12
CA THR A 270 -14.19 -1.19 -3.20
C THR A 270 -15.01 -0.75 -4.41
N LYS A 271 -16.02 -1.54 -4.79
CA LYS A 271 -16.94 -1.18 -5.89
C LYS A 271 -17.69 0.11 -5.57
N ILE A 272 -18.12 0.30 -4.33
CA ILE A 272 -18.77 1.53 -3.87
C ILE A 272 -17.81 2.72 -4.00
N ILE A 273 -16.60 2.62 -3.45
CA ILE A 273 -15.57 3.66 -3.52
C ILE A 273 -15.26 4.03 -4.98
N ASN A 274 -14.98 3.06 -5.84
CA ASN A 274 -14.67 3.29 -7.24
C ASN A 274 -15.80 4.00 -8.00
N SER A 275 -17.04 3.85 -7.56
CA SER A 275 -18.20 4.43 -8.22
C SER A 275 -18.35 5.94 -7.95
N PHE A 276 -18.19 6.41 -6.72
CA PHE A 276 -18.46 7.81 -6.40
C PHE A 276 -17.21 8.71 -6.37
N THR A 277 -16.02 8.16 -6.15
CA THR A 277 -14.80 8.97 -6.03
C THR A 277 -14.37 9.65 -7.34
N LYS A 278 -14.85 9.17 -8.49
CA LYS A 278 -14.54 9.77 -9.79
C LYS A 278 -15.02 11.22 -9.94
N LYS A 279 -16.09 11.61 -9.23
CA LYS A 279 -16.67 12.95 -9.30
C LYS A 279 -15.93 13.98 -8.45
N ALA A 280 -15.15 13.55 -7.45
CA ALA A 280 -14.44 14.45 -6.56
C ALA A 280 -13.32 15.20 -7.29
N LYS A 281 -13.18 16.49 -6.98
CA LYS A 281 -12.09 17.33 -7.50
C LYS A 281 -10.73 16.84 -6.99
N TYR A 282 -10.67 16.50 -5.70
CA TYR A 282 -9.48 15.94 -5.04
C TYR A 282 -9.78 14.56 -4.47
N LEU A 283 -8.87 13.63 -4.65
CA LEU A 283 -8.91 12.31 -4.05
C LEU A 283 -7.53 11.94 -3.50
N TRP A 284 -7.43 11.83 -2.19
CA TRP A 284 -6.18 11.47 -1.52
C TRP A 284 -6.32 10.14 -0.78
N LEU A 285 -5.36 9.27 -1.02
CA LEU A 285 -5.28 7.96 -0.41
C LEU A 285 -4.15 7.96 0.61
N LEU A 286 -4.45 7.59 1.85
CA LEU A 286 -3.48 7.50 2.93
C LEU A 286 -3.29 6.04 3.29
N THR A 287 -2.06 5.57 3.33
CA THR A 287 -1.77 4.20 3.77
C THR A 287 -0.30 4.07 4.13
N GLY A 288 0.01 3.40 5.22
CA GLY A 288 1.38 2.99 5.53
C GLY A 288 1.82 1.78 4.70
N THR A 289 0.89 1.09 4.03
CA THR A 289 1.12 -0.16 3.29
C THR A 289 0.45 -0.09 1.92
N PRO A 290 0.98 0.69 0.96
CA PRO A 290 0.35 0.88 -0.35
C PRO A 290 0.27 -0.40 -1.18
N MET A 291 1.22 -1.30 -1.01
CA MET A 291 1.22 -2.62 -1.61
C MET A 291 1.24 -3.69 -0.52
N THR A 292 0.06 -4.30 -0.27
CA THR A 292 -0.11 -5.20 0.87
C THR A 292 0.56 -6.56 0.69
N ASN A 293 0.70 -7.07 -0.54
CA ASN A 293 1.17 -8.44 -0.72
C ASN A 293 1.79 -8.71 -2.09
N ARG A 294 1.12 -8.22 -3.11
CA ARG A 294 1.42 -8.48 -4.51
C ARG A 294 1.16 -7.22 -5.29
N PRO A 295 1.85 -7.02 -6.42
CA PRO A 295 1.60 -5.87 -7.27
C PRO A 295 0.13 -5.71 -7.68
N ILE A 296 -0.61 -6.81 -7.80
CA ILE A 296 -2.04 -6.76 -8.15
C ILE A 296 -2.89 -6.01 -7.10
N ASN A 297 -2.52 -6.06 -5.83
CA ASN A 297 -3.22 -5.34 -4.76
C ASN A 297 -3.04 -3.82 -4.86
N TYR A 298 -1.96 -3.40 -5.49
CA TYR A 298 -1.68 -2.00 -5.73
C TYR A 298 -2.46 -1.42 -6.92
N TYR A 299 -2.86 -2.28 -7.87
CA TYR A 299 -3.58 -1.88 -9.07
C TYR A 299 -4.79 -0.97 -8.78
N ASN A 300 -5.65 -1.35 -7.83
CA ASN A 300 -6.86 -0.57 -7.57
C ASN A 300 -6.57 0.81 -6.97
N LEU A 301 -5.55 0.94 -6.13
CA LEU A 301 -5.14 2.23 -5.58
C LEU A 301 -4.62 3.15 -6.69
N LEU A 302 -3.79 2.61 -7.57
CA LEU A 302 -3.29 3.33 -8.76
C LEU A 302 -4.42 3.71 -9.72
N ASN A 303 -5.41 2.83 -9.91
CA ASN A 303 -6.58 3.11 -10.74
C ASN A 303 -7.46 4.23 -10.14
N LEU A 304 -7.63 4.27 -8.82
CA LEU A 304 -8.37 5.33 -8.12
C LEU A 304 -7.73 6.71 -8.31
N ILE A 305 -6.40 6.79 -8.30
CA ILE A 305 -5.68 8.04 -8.56
C ILE A 305 -5.46 8.30 -10.06
N GLU A 306 -6.10 7.51 -10.93
CA GLU A 306 -6.01 7.63 -12.39
C GLU A 306 -4.57 7.52 -12.90
N SER A 307 -3.76 6.67 -12.26
CA SER A 307 -2.37 6.46 -12.66
C SER A 307 -2.29 5.87 -14.07
N PRO A 308 -1.40 6.40 -14.93
CA PRO A 308 -1.20 5.87 -16.28
C PRO A 308 -0.87 4.38 -16.32
N VAL A 309 -0.19 3.86 -15.30
CA VAL A 309 0.18 2.44 -15.26
C VAL A 309 -1.00 1.51 -14.97
N ALA A 310 -2.11 2.04 -14.44
CA ALA A 310 -3.28 1.27 -14.04
C ALA A 310 -4.52 1.50 -14.93
N GLN A 311 -4.36 2.04 -16.15
CA GLN A 311 -5.47 2.25 -17.06
C GLN A 311 -5.98 0.93 -17.66
N ASN A 312 -5.11 -0.04 -17.86
CA ASN A 312 -5.46 -1.35 -18.41
C ASN A 312 -5.03 -2.46 -17.46
N TRP A 313 -6.03 -3.17 -16.89
CA TRP A 313 -5.78 -4.25 -15.93
C TRP A 313 -4.94 -5.39 -16.52
N MET A 314 -5.22 -5.78 -17.77
CA MET A 314 -4.50 -6.91 -18.40
C MET A 314 -3.03 -6.55 -18.64
N ALA A 315 -2.74 -5.34 -19.14
CA ALA A 315 -1.39 -4.86 -19.35
C ALA A 315 -0.62 -4.80 -18.01
N TYR A 316 -1.27 -4.29 -16.97
CA TYR A 316 -0.70 -4.26 -15.62
C TYR A 316 -0.42 -5.66 -15.07
N ALA A 317 -1.40 -6.57 -15.18
CA ALA A 317 -1.28 -7.96 -14.70
C ALA A 317 -0.13 -8.70 -15.38
N ILE A 318 -0.01 -8.61 -16.70
CA ILE A 318 1.08 -9.26 -17.46
C ILE A 318 2.44 -8.66 -17.07
N ARG A 319 2.52 -7.33 -16.96
CA ARG A 319 3.79 -6.65 -16.80
C ARG A 319 4.33 -6.70 -15.39
N TYR A 320 3.47 -6.52 -14.39
CA TYR A 320 3.91 -6.37 -13.00
C TYR A 320 3.58 -7.55 -12.09
N CYS A 321 2.63 -8.43 -12.55
CA CYS A 321 2.19 -9.57 -11.75
C CYS A 321 2.55 -10.93 -12.39
N GLU A 322 3.41 -10.96 -13.43
CA GLU A 322 3.67 -12.19 -14.21
C GLU A 322 2.38 -12.89 -14.66
N GLY A 323 1.37 -12.05 -14.99
CA GLY A 323 0.02 -12.51 -15.24
C GLY A 323 -0.09 -13.39 -16.47
N TYR A 324 -0.72 -14.55 -16.30
CA TYR A 324 -1.08 -15.42 -17.41
C TYR A 324 -2.45 -16.04 -17.22
N GLN A 325 -3.07 -16.40 -18.35
CA GLN A 325 -4.39 -17.01 -18.36
C GLN A 325 -4.27 -18.54 -18.50
N PHE A 326 -4.96 -19.27 -17.65
CA PHE A 326 -5.05 -20.74 -17.74
C PHE A 326 -6.50 -21.20 -17.71
N ARG A 327 -6.75 -22.43 -18.12
CA ARG A 327 -8.08 -23.04 -18.08
C ARG A 327 -8.23 -23.87 -16.82
N ALA A 328 -9.30 -23.61 -16.06
CA ALA A 328 -9.75 -24.47 -14.97
C ALA A 328 -11.16 -24.99 -15.34
N GLY A 329 -11.22 -26.18 -15.88
CA GLY A 329 -12.43 -26.70 -16.52
C GLY A 329 -12.87 -25.83 -17.72
N ASN A 330 -14.11 -25.40 -17.73
CA ASN A 330 -14.66 -24.54 -18.80
C ASN A 330 -14.41 -23.03 -18.60
N ARG A 331 -13.72 -22.64 -17.53
CA ARG A 331 -13.48 -21.23 -17.21
C ARG A 331 -12.03 -20.84 -17.49
N LYS A 332 -11.83 -19.65 -18.07
CA LYS A 332 -10.51 -19.02 -18.17
C LYS A 332 -10.27 -18.20 -16.92
N ILE A 333 -9.19 -18.48 -16.20
CA ILE A 333 -8.81 -17.82 -14.94
C ILE A 333 -7.45 -17.16 -15.14
N TRP A 334 -7.27 -15.98 -14.57
CA TRP A 334 -5.99 -15.32 -14.55
C TRP A 334 -5.21 -15.72 -13.29
N ASN A 335 -3.98 -16.15 -13.46
CA ASN A 335 -3.01 -16.18 -12.39
C ASN A 335 -2.26 -14.83 -12.41
N VAL A 336 -2.27 -14.11 -11.29
CA VAL A 336 -1.64 -12.80 -11.10
C VAL A 336 -0.85 -12.76 -9.79
N ASN A 337 -0.36 -13.91 -9.38
CA ASN A 337 0.30 -14.10 -8.09
C ASN A 337 1.80 -13.77 -8.12
N GLY A 338 2.37 -13.52 -9.30
CA GLY A 338 3.76 -13.18 -9.45
C GLY A 338 4.05 -11.69 -9.20
N ALA A 339 5.35 -11.36 -9.32
CA ALA A 339 5.87 -10.01 -9.15
C ALA A 339 7.04 -9.79 -10.12
N SER A 340 6.93 -8.79 -10.99
CA SER A 340 7.94 -8.45 -12.00
C SER A 340 8.00 -6.95 -12.25
N ASN A 341 9.13 -6.46 -12.77
CA ASN A 341 9.35 -5.07 -13.13
C ASN A 341 8.97 -4.05 -12.03
N LEU A 342 9.26 -4.38 -10.78
CA LEU A 342 8.80 -3.60 -9.63
C LEU A 342 9.55 -2.26 -9.51
N GLU A 343 10.80 -2.21 -9.89
CA GLU A 343 11.58 -0.97 -9.93
C GLU A 343 10.99 0.01 -10.94
N GLU A 344 10.65 -0.48 -12.13
CA GLU A 344 9.92 0.31 -13.12
C GLU A 344 8.56 0.79 -12.60
N LEU A 345 7.80 -0.07 -11.92
CA LEU A 345 6.54 0.32 -11.32
C LEU A 345 6.72 1.47 -10.33
N ARG A 346 7.75 1.38 -9.48
CA ARG A 346 8.13 2.43 -8.52
C ARG A 346 8.48 3.73 -9.22
N GLU A 347 9.35 3.68 -10.23
CA GLU A 347 9.76 4.87 -11.00
C GLU A 347 8.55 5.54 -11.67
N ARG A 348 7.71 4.76 -12.34
CA ARG A 348 6.54 5.28 -13.07
C ARG A 348 5.46 5.86 -12.17
N THR A 349 5.42 5.49 -10.90
CA THR A 349 4.44 5.99 -9.93
C THR A 349 5.00 7.07 -9.01
N SER A 350 6.31 7.33 -9.02
CA SER A 350 7.02 8.26 -8.12
C SER A 350 6.44 9.70 -8.10
N GLY A 351 5.86 10.15 -9.22
CA GLY A 351 5.21 11.47 -9.31
C GLY A 351 3.81 11.55 -8.68
N GLN A 352 3.22 10.42 -8.27
CA GLN A 352 1.86 10.34 -7.74
C GLN A 352 1.79 9.79 -6.32
N ILE A 353 2.95 9.43 -5.77
CA ILE A 353 3.10 8.78 -4.47
C ILE A 353 4.24 9.43 -3.72
N LEU A 354 4.02 9.74 -2.47
CA LEU A 354 5.07 10.08 -1.53
C LEU A 354 5.16 8.97 -0.49
N ARG A 355 6.36 8.39 -0.38
CA ARG A 355 6.66 7.38 0.62
C ARG A 355 7.96 7.70 1.31
N ARG A 356 7.91 7.76 2.64
CA ARG A 356 9.09 7.95 3.49
C ARG A 356 9.00 6.98 4.67
N LEU A 357 10.12 6.44 5.03
CA LEU A 357 10.23 5.60 6.22
C LEU A 357 10.29 6.48 7.46
N LYS A 358 9.85 5.95 8.57
CA LYS A 358 9.85 6.64 9.87
C LYS A 358 11.27 7.02 10.30
N GLU A 359 12.21 6.11 10.08
CA GLU A 359 13.64 6.27 10.39
C GLU A 359 14.33 7.38 9.59
N ASP A 360 13.80 7.71 8.38
CA ASP A 360 14.38 8.77 7.54
C ASP A 360 13.95 10.18 7.98
N VAL A 361 12.82 10.30 8.68
CA VAL A 361 12.15 11.60 8.88
C VAL A 361 11.85 11.95 10.34
N LEU A 362 11.99 11.01 11.26
CA LEU A 362 11.78 11.22 12.69
C LEU A 362 13.04 10.85 13.47
N ASP A 363 13.42 11.70 14.38
CA ASP A 363 14.42 11.36 15.41
C ASP A 363 13.69 10.59 16.53
N LEU A 364 13.77 9.27 16.46
CA LEU A 364 13.18 8.36 17.43
C LEU A 364 14.26 7.57 18.13
N PRO A 365 14.05 7.20 19.40
CA PRO A 365 14.90 6.24 20.08
C PRO A 365 14.93 4.88 19.36
N ASP A 366 15.82 3.99 19.77
CA ASP A 366 15.96 2.68 19.13
C ASP A 366 14.74 1.80 19.33
N LYS A 367 14.40 1.04 18.29
CA LYS A 367 13.46 -0.09 18.35
C LYS A 367 14.24 -1.40 18.29
N ILE A 368 14.22 -2.16 19.38
CA ILE A 368 14.99 -3.40 19.51
C ILE A 368 14.02 -4.58 19.52
N ILE A 369 14.10 -5.42 18.47
CA ILE A 369 13.26 -6.62 18.34
C ILE A 369 14.05 -7.84 18.81
N THR A 370 13.51 -8.55 19.81
CA THR A 370 14.17 -9.69 20.43
C THR A 370 13.24 -10.91 20.46
N PRO A 371 13.52 -11.95 19.65
CA PRO A 371 12.87 -13.24 19.83
C PRO A 371 13.37 -13.90 21.12
N ILE A 372 12.45 -14.45 21.90
CA ILE A 372 12.76 -15.17 23.12
C ILE A 372 12.35 -16.63 22.91
N TYR A 373 13.33 -17.51 22.85
CA TYR A 373 13.09 -18.92 22.61
C TYR A 373 12.80 -19.66 23.91
N LEU A 374 11.58 -20.18 24.01
CA LEU A 374 11.06 -20.91 25.16
C LEU A 374 10.97 -22.41 24.83
N LYS A 375 11.07 -23.26 25.85
CA LYS A 375 10.86 -24.69 25.72
C LYS A 375 9.44 -25.05 26.17
N THR A 376 8.68 -25.73 25.33
CA THR A 376 7.42 -26.34 25.75
C THR A 376 7.63 -27.83 26.03
N THR A 377 7.00 -28.30 27.08
CA THR A 377 6.90 -29.73 27.43
C THR A 377 5.45 -30.22 27.34
N SER A 378 4.56 -29.39 26.78
CA SER A 378 3.14 -29.68 26.74
C SER A 378 2.86 -31.00 26.01
N LYS A 379 2.23 -31.91 26.73
CA LYS A 379 1.71 -33.16 26.17
C LYS A 379 0.53 -32.86 25.26
N GLU A 380 -0.34 -31.92 25.67
CA GLU A 380 -1.53 -31.53 24.90
C GLU A 380 -1.16 -30.99 23.51
N TYR A 381 -0.07 -30.22 23.40
CA TYR A 381 0.43 -29.77 22.11
C TYR A 381 0.85 -30.93 21.21
N LYS A 382 1.58 -31.92 21.78
CA LYS A 382 2.02 -33.10 21.03
C LYS A 382 0.86 -33.97 20.57
N ASP A 383 -0.11 -34.16 21.46
CA ASP A 383 -1.32 -34.95 21.16
C ASP A 383 -2.14 -34.24 20.05
N LEU A 384 -2.36 -32.94 20.16
CA LEU A 384 -3.12 -32.17 19.17
C LEU A 384 -2.40 -32.11 17.80
N MET A 385 -1.07 -32.02 17.79
CA MET A 385 -0.28 -32.12 16.56
C MET A 385 -0.34 -33.53 15.96
N GLY A 386 -0.30 -34.58 16.79
CA GLY A 386 -0.49 -35.98 16.37
C GLY A 386 -1.85 -36.17 15.68
N GLU A 387 -2.94 -35.69 16.32
CA GLU A 387 -4.29 -35.73 15.75
C GLU A 387 -4.38 -34.97 14.42
N TYR A 388 -3.65 -33.85 14.31
CA TYR A 388 -3.61 -33.04 13.07
C TYR A 388 -2.92 -33.83 11.94
N TYR A 389 -1.80 -34.50 12.20
CA TYR A 389 -1.10 -35.29 11.19
C TYR A 389 -1.90 -36.55 10.80
N GLU A 390 -2.48 -37.30 11.77
CA GLU A 390 -3.34 -38.42 11.48
C GLU A 390 -4.56 -38.04 10.64
N TRP A 391 -5.09 -36.86 10.87
CA TRP A 391 -6.21 -36.34 10.10
C TRP A 391 -5.78 -36.00 8.66
N LEU A 392 -4.59 -35.42 8.46
CA LEU A 392 -4.04 -35.13 7.13
C LEU A 392 -3.81 -36.42 6.32
N ASP A 393 -3.28 -37.45 6.95
CA ASP A 393 -3.02 -38.73 6.31
C ASP A 393 -4.32 -39.44 5.87
N LYS A 394 -5.40 -39.32 6.65
CA LYS A 394 -6.70 -39.90 6.34
C LYS A 394 -7.44 -39.21 5.18
N GLU A 395 -7.23 -37.94 4.99
CA GLU A 395 -7.93 -37.10 3.99
C GLU A 395 -7.27 -37.11 2.60
N GLU A 396 -6.17 -37.83 2.40
CA GLU A 396 -5.43 -37.96 1.11
C GLU A 396 -5.24 -36.62 0.36
N GLY A 397 -5.09 -35.51 1.10
CA GLY A 397 -4.89 -34.18 0.52
C GLY A 397 -6.13 -33.50 -0.07
N SER A 398 -7.33 -34.07 0.10
CA SER A 398 -8.60 -33.55 -0.46
C SER A 398 -9.34 -32.55 0.43
N SER A 399 -8.88 -32.36 1.67
CA SER A 399 -9.55 -31.47 2.63
C SER A 399 -9.45 -29.99 2.24
N SER A 400 -10.55 -29.25 2.43
CA SER A 400 -10.58 -27.83 2.12
C SER A 400 -9.58 -27.05 3.00
N LEU A 401 -8.91 -26.05 2.44
CA LEU A 401 -8.03 -25.12 3.17
C LEU A 401 -8.68 -24.53 4.42
N THR A 402 -10.01 -24.36 4.40
CA THR A 402 -10.79 -23.84 5.54
C THR A 402 -10.73 -24.77 6.75
N VAL A 403 -10.82 -26.09 6.54
CA VAL A 403 -10.76 -27.07 7.64
C VAL A 403 -9.35 -27.15 8.21
N GLN A 404 -8.34 -27.21 7.35
CA GLN A 404 -6.93 -27.17 7.77
C GLN A 404 -6.62 -25.93 8.60
N PHE A 405 -7.11 -24.77 8.15
CA PHE A 405 -6.97 -23.51 8.88
C PHE A 405 -7.65 -23.53 10.26
N SER A 406 -8.86 -24.09 10.35
CA SER A 406 -9.58 -24.21 11.63
C SER A 406 -8.79 -25.03 12.66
N LYS A 407 -8.23 -26.16 12.24
CA LYS A 407 -7.38 -27.01 13.12
C LYS A 407 -6.10 -26.28 13.55
N LEU A 408 -5.44 -25.61 12.61
CA LEU A 408 -4.27 -24.80 12.89
C LEU A 408 -4.56 -23.69 13.92
N MET A 409 -5.74 -23.08 13.86
CA MET A 409 -6.17 -22.07 14.83
C MET A 409 -6.39 -22.63 16.23
N GLN A 410 -6.84 -23.88 16.36
CA GLN A 410 -6.97 -24.55 17.67
C GLN A 410 -5.59 -24.79 18.31
N ILE A 411 -4.63 -25.29 17.52
CA ILE A 411 -3.25 -25.49 17.97
C ILE A 411 -2.62 -24.18 18.43
N ARG A 412 -2.79 -23.10 17.65
CA ARG A 412 -2.27 -21.78 18.00
C ARG A 412 -2.89 -21.21 19.28
N LYS A 413 -4.20 -21.43 19.49
CA LYS A 413 -4.88 -21.02 20.72
C LYS A 413 -4.32 -21.73 21.94
N LEU A 414 -4.08 -23.04 21.84
CA LEU A 414 -3.45 -23.81 22.91
C LEU A 414 -2.08 -23.24 23.26
N ILE A 415 -1.21 -23.04 22.26
CA ILE A 415 0.13 -22.48 22.46
C ILE A 415 0.07 -21.09 23.12
N ALA A 416 -0.84 -20.23 22.65
CA ALA A 416 -1.00 -18.88 23.19
C ALA A 416 -1.39 -18.91 24.68
N ASN A 417 -2.28 -19.82 25.08
CA ASN A 417 -2.71 -19.97 26.46
C ASN A 417 -1.60 -20.56 27.34
N GLU A 418 -0.88 -21.57 26.87
CA GLU A 418 0.25 -22.16 27.60
C GLU A 418 1.36 -21.14 27.87
N LYS A 419 1.56 -20.19 26.97
CA LYS A 419 2.61 -19.15 27.07
C LYS A 419 2.29 -18.03 28.03
N VAL A 420 1.06 -17.95 28.53
CA VAL A 420 0.61 -16.86 29.42
C VAL A 420 1.51 -16.70 30.65
N LYS A 421 1.96 -17.80 31.24
CA LYS A 421 2.81 -17.76 32.41
C LYS A 421 4.13 -17.03 32.16
N GLU A 422 4.82 -17.41 31.10
CA GLU A 422 6.09 -16.81 30.68
C GLU A 422 5.90 -15.34 30.29
N THR A 423 4.81 -15.02 29.58
CA THR A 423 4.45 -13.66 29.19
C THR A 423 4.24 -12.78 30.43
N ILE A 424 3.57 -13.30 31.47
CA ILE A 424 3.35 -12.60 32.73
C ILE A 424 4.68 -12.36 33.45
N GLU A 425 5.57 -13.36 33.54
CA GLU A 425 6.89 -13.21 34.15
C GLU A 425 7.71 -12.12 33.43
N PHE A 426 7.72 -12.11 32.10
CA PHE A 426 8.39 -11.06 31.34
C PHE A 426 7.79 -9.68 31.60
N ALA A 427 6.48 -9.58 31.61
CA ALA A 427 5.79 -8.31 31.86
C ALA A 427 6.07 -7.82 33.29
N GLN A 428 6.10 -8.71 34.27
CA GLN A 428 6.40 -8.36 35.66
C GLN A 428 7.83 -7.81 35.80
N ASN A 429 8.83 -8.43 35.16
CA ASN A 429 10.21 -7.94 35.15
C ASN A 429 10.33 -6.52 34.57
N ILE A 430 9.47 -6.15 33.60
CA ILE A 430 9.41 -4.80 33.04
C ILE A 430 8.76 -3.83 34.03
N ILE A 431 7.68 -4.25 34.66
CA ILE A 431 6.94 -3.45 35.66
C ILE A 431 7.81 -3.16 36.89
N ASP A 432 8.61 -4.12 37.34
CA ASP A 432 9.51 -3.99 38.46
C ASP A 432 10.63 -2.94 38.22
N GLN A 433 10.89 -2.60 36.96
CA GLN A 433 11.75 -1.50 36.53
C GLN A 433 10.99 -0.16 36.38
N ASP A 434 9.78 -0.07 36.89
CA ASP A 434 8.86 1.07 36.81
C ASP A 434 8.42 1.44 35.38
N LYS A 435 8.52 0.50 34.44
CA LYS A 435 8.17 0.71 33.03
C LYS A 435 6.75 0.23 32.71
N LYS A 436 6.18 0.77 31.64
CA LYS A 436 4.88 0.33 31.12
C LYS A 436 5.07 -0.63 29.94
N VAL A 437 4.21 -1.64 29.88
CA VAL A 437 4.27 -2.69 28.85
C VAL A 437 2.93 -2.87 28.14
N ILE A 438 3.00 -3.10 26.84
CA ILE A 438 1.87 -3.53 26.02
C ILE A 438 2.00 -5.02 25.76
N ILE A 439 0.93 -5.77 25.90
CA ILE A 439 0.88 -7.19 25.58
C ILE A 439 -0.19 -7.41 24.51
N PHE A 440 0.21 -7.93 23.35
CA PHE A 440 -0.72 -8.27 22.27
C PHE A 440 -0.95 -9.77 22.16
N THR A 441 -2.19 -10.15 21.92
CA THR A 441 -2.60 -11.52 21.62
C THR A 441 -3.74 -11.53 20.58
N ASN A 442 -3.87 -12.62 19.83
CA ASN A 442 -4.98 -12.81 18.89
C ASN A 442 -6.24 -13.39 19.55
N PHE A 443 -6.12 -13.95 20.76
CA PHE A 443 -7.19 -14.72 21.42
C PHE A 443 -7.75 -13.98 22.63
N THR A 444 -9.09 -13.83 22.65
CA THR A 444 -9.77 -13.13 23.75
C THR A 444 -9.61 -13.83 25.09
N GLU A 445 -9.59 -15.17 25.10
CA GLU A 445 -9.36 -15.93 26.33
C GLU A 445 -7.97 -15.67 26.92
N THR A 446 -6.93 -15.73 26.09
CA THR A 446 -5.53 -15.39 26.48
C THR A 446 -5.44 -13.96 27.01
N LEU A 447 -6.11 -13.01 26.33
CA LEU A 447 -6.19 -11.61 26.77
C LEU A 447 -6.78 -11.51 28.18
N GLN A 448 -7.89 -12.20 28.44
CA GLN A 448 -8.57 -12.18 29.73
C GLN A 448 -7.71 -12.84 30.83
N MET A 449 -7.02 -13.93 30.53
CA MET A 449 -6.09 -14.57 31.49
C MET A 449 -5.02 -13.58 31.94
N ILE A 450 -4.40 -12.88 31.00
CA ILE A 450 -3.36 -11.88 31.29
C ILE A 450 -3.93 -10.68 32.06
N HIS A 451 -5.06 -10.14 31.61
CA HIS A 451 -5.72 -9.01 32.28
C HIS A 451 -6.15 -9.35 33.71
N ASN A 452 -6.75 -10.51 33.93
CA ASN A 452 -7.17 -10.96 35.26
C ASN A 452 -6.00 -11.10 36.23
N HIS A 453 -4.82 -11.52 35.73
CA HIS A 453 -3.62 -11.61 36.56
C HIS A 453 -3.16 -10.23 37.08
N PHE A 454 -3.06 -9.24 36.20
CA PHE A 454 -2.62 -7.89 36.58
C PHE A 454 -3.73 -7.05 37.23
N GLY A 455 -5.00 -7.41 37.03
CA GLY A 455 -6.18 -6.80 37.65
C GLY A 455 -6.17 -5.28 37.51
N LYS A 456 -6.16 -4.57 38.66
CA LYS A 456 -6.23 -3.10 38.71
C LYS A 456 -5.01 -2.37 38.12
N GLN A 457 -3.93 -3.06 37.85
CA GLN A 457 -2.75 -2.48 37.20
C GLN A 457 -2.81 -2.56 35.67
N SER A 458 -3.87 -3.14 35.14
CA SER A 458 -4.03 -3.31 33.69
C SER A 458 -5.32 -2.75 33.15
N VAL A 459 -5.28 -2.35 31.89
CA VAL A 459 -6.45 -2.09 31.04
C VAL A 459 -6.40 -3.02 29.85
N TYR A 460 -7.55 -3.29 29.26
CA TYR A 460 -7.61 -4.15 28.08
C TYR A 460 -8.45 -3.55 26.95
N LEU A 461 -8.19 -4.06 25.74
CA LEU A 461 -8.93 -3.71 24.55
C LEU A 461 -9.08 -4.90 23.61
N ASP A 462 -10.35 -5.31 23.37
CA ASP A 462 -10.71 -6.34 22.41
C ASP A 462 -11.79 -5.87 21.43
N GLY A 463 -12.30 -6.80 20.61
CA GLY A 463 -13.34 -6.52 19.62
C GLY A 463 -14.69 -6.13 20.19
N SER A 464 -14.99 -6.48 21.46
CA SER A 464 -16.26 -6.19 22.14
C SER A 464 -16.31 -4.77 22.71
N CYS A 465 -15.12 -4.13 22.93
CA CYS A 465 -15.02 -2.81 23.51
C CYS A 465 -15.67 -1.74 22.60
N ASN A 466 -16.62 -1.00 23.14
CA ASN A 466 -17.20 0.15 22.46
C ASN A 466 -16.22 1.34 22.40
N LYS A 467 -16.61 2.42 21.71
CA LYS A 467 -15.74 3.59 21.49
C LYS A 467 -15.29 4.26 22.79
N THR A 468 -16.19 4.41 23.75
CA THR A 468 -15.90 5.03 25.05
C THR A 468 -14.94 4.19 25.85
N GLN A 469 -15.13 2.87 25.89
CA GLN A 469 -14.24 1.93 26.56
C GLN A 469 -12.85 1.92 25.95
N ARG A 470 -12.76 1.97 24.60
CA ARG A 470 -11.47 2.07 23.89
C ARG A 470 -10.70 3.31 24.29
N GLN A 471 -11.35 4.46 24.27
CA GLN A 471 -10.72 5.72 24.62
C GLN A 471 -10.31 5.73 26.10
N TYR A 472 -11.18 5.25 26.99
CA TYR A 472 -10.89 5.13 28.41
C TYR A 472 -9.63 4.27 28.66
N ALA A 473 -9.51 3.13 28.00
CA ALA A 473 -8.35 2.25 28.17
C ALA A 473 -7.04 2.95 27.72
N VAL A 474 -7.08 3.70 26.62
CA VAL A 474 -5.92 4.47 26.14
C VAL A 474 -5.57 5.59 27.12
N ASP A 475 -6.56 6.40 27.53
CA ASP A 475 -6.34 7.55 28.41
C ASP A 475 -5.78 7.06 29.77
N GLN A 476 -6.35 6.00 30.34
CA GLN A 476 -5.86 5.40 31.59
C GLN A 476 -4.42 4.89 31.46
N PHE A 477 -4.08 4.21 30.36
CA PHE A 477 -2.72 3.73 30.15
C PHE A 477 -1.72 4.88 29.98
N GLN A 478 -2.12 5.93 29.27
CA GLN A 478 -1.24 7.07 28.99
C GLN A 478 -1.05 8.00 30.21
N GLU A 479 -2.11 8.23 31.00
CA GLU A 479 -2.13 9.30 32.00
C GLU A 479 -2.03 8.78 33.46
N ASN A 480 -2.45 7.53 33.71
CA ASN A 480 -2.47 6.98 35.04
C ASN A 480 -1.25 6.08 35.31
N ASP A 481 -0.35 6.53 36.19
CA ASP A 481 0.88 5.80 36.53
C ASP A 481 0.66 4.47 37.26
N LYS A 482 -0.53 4.25 37.84
CA LYS A 482 -0.91 2.97 38.43
C LYS A 482 -1.21 1.90 37.42
N ILE A 483 -1.53 2.29 36.19
CA ILE A 483 -1.76 1.36 35.08
C ILE A 483 -0.43 1.11 34.38
N LYS A 484 0.10 -0.10 34.55
CA LYS A 484 1.39 -0.52 34.00
C LYS A 484 1.26 -1.40 32.77
N VAL A 485 0.12 -2.08 32.61
CA VAL A 485 -0.10 -3.05 31.53
C VAL A 485 -1.27 -2.65 30.64
N PHE A 486 -1.04 -2.65 29.33
CA PHE A 486 -2.10 -2.58 28.33
C PHE A 486 -2.20 -3.93 27.62
N VAL A 487 -3.33 -4.64 27.75
CA VAL A 487 -3.54 -5.93 27.08
C VAL A 487 -4.45 -5.72 25.89
N GLY A 488 -3.95 -5.99 24.68
CA GLY A 488 -4.68 -5.71 23.44
C GLY A 488 -4.89 -6.94 22.57
N ASN A 489 -6.09 -7.10 22.02
CA ASN A 489 -6.25 -7.99 20.88
C ASN A 489 -5.58 -7.36 19.65
N LEU A 490 -4.71 -8.13 18.97
CA LEU A 490 -3.84 -7.62 17.91
C LEU A 490 -4.62 -6.90 16.79
N LYS A 491 -5.76 -7.45 16.36
CA LYS A 491 -6.61 -6.84 15.34
C LYS A 491 -7.39 -5.62 15.85
N ALA A 492 -7.91 -5.70 17.07
CA ALA A 492 -8.73 -4.64 17.64
C ALA A 492 -7.90 -3.44 18.12
N ALA A 493 -6.74 -3.68 18.71
CA ALA A 493 -5.84 -2.66 19.28
C ALA A 493 -4.71 -2.25 18.33
N GLY A 494 -4.48 -3.01 17.27
CA GLY A 494 -3.44 -2.72 16.27
C GLY A 494 -3.71 -1.48 15.41
N VAL A 495 -4.90 -0.87 15.45
CA VAL A 495 -5.25 0.27 14.57
C VAL A 495 -5.62 1.51 15.38
N GLY A 496 -4.94 2.63 15.11
CA GLY A 496 -5.37 3.98 15.50
C GLY A 496 -5.14 4.41 16.94
N LEU A 497 -4.42 3.62 17.75
CA LEU A 497 -4.11 3.98 19.13
C LEU A 497 -2.72 4.63 19.25
N THR A 498 -2.55 5.47 20.26
CA THR A 498 -1.25 6.04 20.67
C THR A 498 -0.93 5.59 22.09
N LEU A 499 0.13 4.80 22.24
CA LEU A 499 0.53 4.20 23.52
C LEU A 499 2.03 4.46 23.81
N THR A 500 2.47 5.69 23.58
CA THR A 500 3.88 6.11 23.66
C THR A 500 4.47 6.10 25.08
N LYS A 501 3.67 5.88 26.09
CA LYS A 501 4.18 5.64 27.46
C LYS A 501 4.76 4.24 27.66
N ALA A 502 4.48 3.32 26.73
CA ALA A 502 5.08 1.98 26.78
C ALA A 502 6.54 2.01 26.32
N GLU A 503 7.40 1.33 27.03
CA GLU A 503 8.81 1.09 26.68
C GLU A 503 9.04 -0.35 26.22
N ALA A 504 8.03 -1.21 26.38
CA ALA A 504 8.09 -2.58 25.92
C ALA A 504 6.77 -3.04 25.30
N VAL A 505 6.89 -3.92 24.30
CA VAL A 505 5.77 -4.61 23.66
C VAL A 505 6.07 -6.10 23.67
N ILE A 506 5.13 -6.91 24.13
CA ILE A 506 5.22 -8.38 24.13
C ILE A 506 4.16 -8.91 23.15
N MET A 507 4.60 -9.64 22.13
CA MET A 507 3.73 -10.36 21.20
C MET A 507 3.52 -11.78 21.72
N ASN A 508 2.50 -11.99 22.55
CA ASN A 508 2.25 -13.30 23.17
C ASN A 508 2.06 -14.41 22.13
N ASP A 509 1.43 -14.10 21.02
CA ASP A 509 1.29 -15.01 19.88
C ASP A 509 1.37 -14.26 18.55
N LEU A 510 1.61 -14.99 17.46
CA LEU A 510 1.87 -14.42 16.15
C LEU A 510 0.60 -14.29 15.31
N SER A 511 0.44 -13.20 14.57
CA SER A 511 -0.47 -13.14 13.43
C SER A 511 0.16 -13.75 12.20
N PHE A 512 -0.64 -14.16 11.22
CA PHE A 512 -0.17 -14.56 9.90
C PHE A 512 0.18 -13.37 8.98
N VAL A 513 -0.12 -12.16 9.43
CA VAL A 513 0.05 -10.92 8.65
C VAL A 513 1.19 -10.09 9.23
N PRO A 514 2.35 -9.97 8.54
CA PRO A 514 3.46 -9.15 9.01
C PRO A 514 3.07 -7.70 9.32
N ALA A 515 2.16 -7.12 8.52
CA ALA A 515 1.68 -5.75 8.73
C ALA A 515 0.94 -5.56 10.07
N GLU A 516 0.22 -6.58 10.57
CA GLU A 516 -0.46 -6.50 11.88
C GLU A 516 0.58 -6.39 13.02
N HIS A 517 1.72 -7.08 12.90
CA HIS A 517 2.83 -6.96 13.85
C HIS A 517 3.44 -5.56 13.81
N ALA A 518 3.79 -5.09 12.62
CA ALA A 518 4.36 -3.75 12.44
C ALA A 518 3.41 -2.66 12.99
N GLN A 519 2.11 -2.79 12.72
CA GLN A 519 1.10 -1.88 13.26
C GLN A 519 1.02 -1.90 14.79
N ALA A 520 1.12 -3.06 15.40
CA ALA A 520 1.09 -3.22 16.85
C ALA A 520 2.36 -2.65 17.51
N GLU A 521 3.55 -2.94 16.95
CA GLU A 521 4.82 -2.36 17.37
C GLU A 521 4.77 -0.82 17.34
N ASP A 522 4.16 -0.27 16.30
CA ASP A 522 4.03 1.17 16.08
C ASP A 522 3.03 1.88 17.01
N ARG A 523 2.34 1.15 17.89
CA ARG A 523 1.55 1.77 18.97
C ARG A 523 2.46 2.40 20.03
N ALA A 524 3.59 1.81 20.31
CA ALA A 524 4.63 2.33 21.21
C ALA A 524 5.69 3.14 20.46
N TYR A 525 6.15 2.64 19.31
CA TYR A 525 7.24 3.23 18.52
C TYR A 525 6.73 4.24 17.48
N ARG A 526 6.51 5.46 17.92
CA ARG A 526 6.01 6.55 17.07
C ARG A 526 6.39 7.92 17.62
N TYR A 527 6.11 8.97 16.87
CA TYR A 527 6.34 10.35 17.29
C TYR A 527 5.80 10.61 18.72
N GLY A 528 6.64 11.17 19.56
CA GLY A 528 6.39 11.38 20.98
C GLY A 528 6.95 10.31 21.91
N GLN A 529 7.53 9.23 21.38
CA GLN A 529 8.32 8.28 22.16
C GLN A 529 9.66 8.90 22.55
N LYS A 530 10.02 8.79 23.84
CA LYS A 530 11.25 9.38 24.39
C LYS A 530 12.31 8.34 24.77
N ASN A 531 11.88 7.07 24.91
CA ASN A 531 12.72 5.96 25.37
C ASN A 531 12.81 4.88 24.29
N ASN A 532 13.85 4.07 24.34
CA ASN A 532 13.98 2.89 23.50
C ASN A 532 12.80 1.96 23.72
N VAL A 533 12.30 1.38 22.63
CA VAL A 533 11.17 0.44 22.68
C VAL A 533 11.67 -0.98 22.43
N LEU A 534 11.47 -1.84 23.40
CA LEU A 534 11.84 -3.25 23.36
C LEU A 534 10.64 -4.08 22.89
N ILE A 535 10.80 -4.79 21.79
CA ILE A 535 9.77 -5.66 21.23
C ILE A 535 10.16 -7.11 21.46
N TYR A 536 9.38 -7.82 22.24
CA TYR A 536 9.64 -9.21 22.60
C TYR A 536 8.69 -10.15 21.86
N TYR A 537 9.27 -11.20 21.28
CA TYR A 537 8.55 -12.30 20.65
C TYR A 537 8.84 -13.62 21.38
N PRO A 538 8.08 -13.96 22.42
CA PRO A 538 8.19 -15.26 23.07
C PRO A 538 7.74 -16.38 22.09
N LEU A 539 8.63 -17.30 21.79
CA LEU A 539 8.40 -18.37 20.80
C LEU A 539 8.73 -19.74 21.43
N PHE A 540 7.79 -20.66 21.42
CA PHE A 540 8.10 -22.04 21.77
C PHE A 540 8.87 -22.73 20.63
N ILE A 541 10.10 -23.16 20.94
CA ILE A 541 10.92 -23.94 20.01
C ILE A 541 10.30 -25.31 19.72
N ASN A 542 10.53 -25.82 18.50
CA ASN A 542 9.98 -27.09 18.03
C ASN A 542 8.45 -27.12 17.98
N THR A 543 7.82 -25.96 17.76
CA THR A 543 6.40 -25.83 17.52
C THR A 543 6.14 -25.15 16.17
N ILE A 544 4.86 -25.05 15.80
CA ILE A 544 4.46 -24.31 14.58
C ILE A 544 4.84 -22.82 14.65
N GLU A 545 5.06 -22.24 15.83
CA GLU A 545 5.42 -20.82 15.96
C GLU A 545 6.77 -20.49 15.34
N GLY A 546 7.76 -21.39 15.47
CA GLY A 546 9.05 -21.21 14.81
C GLY A 546 8.90 -21.11 13.30
N ALA A 547 8.13 -22.01 12.70
CA ALA A 547 7.87 -22.00 11.25
C ALA A 547 7.11 -20.72 10.83
N ILE A 548 6.10 -20.29 11.61
CA ILE A 548 5.36 -19.06 11.36
C ILE A 548 6.31 -17.85 11.42
N TYR A 549 7.14 -17.76 12.44
CA TYR A 549 8.07 -16.65 12.64
C TYR A 549 9.10 -16.55 11.51
N ASP A 550 9.65 -17.68 11.07
CA ASP A 550 10.61 -17.73 9.96
C ASP A 550 9.98 -17.29 8.64
N ILE A 551 8.76 -17.74 8.34
CA ILE A 551 8.02 -17.34 7.14
C ILE A 551 7.72 -15.83 7.18
N LEU A 552 7.29 -15.31 8.32
CA LEU A 552 7.03 -13.88 8.50
C LEU A 552 8.31 -13.06 8.28
N ASN A 553 9.46 -13.48 8.82
CA ASN A 553 10.74 -12.78 8.65
C ASN A 553 11.25 -12.84 7.21
N ASN A 554 11.10 -13.97 6.52
CA ASN A 554 11.45 -14.08 5.12
C ASN A 554 10.59 -13.18 4.25
N LYS A 555 9.29 -13.09 4.53
CA LYS A 555 8.40 -12.14 3.86
C LYS A 555 8.79 -10.70 4.14
N LYS A 556 9.15 -10.36 5.38
CA LYS A 556 9.71 -9.04 5.73
C LYS A 556 10.93 -8.69 4.86
N LYS A 557 11.88 -9.59 4.70
CA LYS A 557 13.09 -9.37 3.89
C LYS A 557 12.76 -9.16 2.40
N ILE A 558 11.92 -10.01 1.82
CA ILE A 558 11.55 -9.94 0.38
C ILE A 558 10.84 -8.61 0.07
N ILE A 559 9.92 -8.19 0.92
CA ILE A 559 9.16 -6.97 0.73
C ILE A 559 10.03 -5.73 0.99
N GLY A 560 10.91 -5.78 1.99
CA GLY A 560 11.88 -4.72 2.28
C GLY A 560 12.84 -4.46 1.11
N THR A 561 13.24 -5.49 0.37
CA THR A 561 14.10 -5.37 -0.81
C THR A 561 13.39 -4.66 -1.98
N VAL A 562 12.07 -4.80 -2.07
CA VAL A 562 11.30 -4.34 -3.24
C VAL A 562 10.64 -2.99 -3.03
N MET A 563 10.16 -2.72 -1.82
CA MET A 563 9.34 -1.53 -1.53
C MET A 563 9.71 -0.81 -0.23
N GLY A 564 10.60 -1.35 0.57
CA GLY A 564 10.81 -0.88 1.94
C GLY A 564 9.63 -1.17 2.86
N ASP A 565 8.70 -2.07 2.50
CA ASP A 565 7.48 -2.31 3.26
C ASP A 565 7.03 -3.75 3.39
N ILE A 566 6.28 -3.98 4.47
CA ILE A 566 5.90 -5.29 4.97
C ILE A 566 4.38 -5.45 4.92
N SER A 567 3.86 -6.26 3.99
CA SER A 567 2.52 -6.83 4.17
C SER A 567 2.33 -8.11 3.35
N SER A 568 1.56 -9.04 3.88
CA SER A 568 1.20 -10.31 3.25
C SER A 568 -0.29 -10.60 3.46
N ASP A 569 -0.92 -11.27 2.48
CA ASP A 569 -2.29 -11.79 2.64
C ASP A 569 -2.26 -12.96 3.62
N PRO A 570 -3.16 -13.04 4.59
CA PRO A 570 -3.25 -14.17 5.49
C PRO A 570 -3.32 -15.52 4.77
N GLY A 571 -4.04 -15.59 3.66
CA GLY A 571 -4.23 -16.83 2.89
C GLY A 571 -2.92 -17.43 2.37
N ASP A 572 -2.05 -16.59 1.80
CA ASP A 572 -0.75 -17.05 1.27
C ASP A 572 0.18 -17.54 2.37
N THR A 573 0.18 -16.79 3.48
CA THR A 573 1.01 -17.16 4.64
C THR A 573 0.53 -18.49 5.23
N VAL A 574 -0.79 -18.70 5.32
CA VAL A 574 -1.38 -19.95 5.80
C VAL A 574 -1.01 -21.11 4.87
N GLU A 575 -1.11 -20.95 3.57
CA GLU A 575 -0.74 -21.99 2.61
C GLU A 575 0.75 -22.37 2.71
N GLU A 576 1.65 -21.40 2.85
CA GLU A 576 3.08 -21.63 3.06
C GLU A 576 3.37 -22.33 4.38
N ILE A 577 2.68 -21.94 5.45
CA ILE A 577 2.78 -22.59 6.77
C ILE A 577 2.30 -24.03 6.69
N LEU A 578 1.14 -24.25 6.08
CA LEU A 578 0.62 -25.60 5.89
C LEU A 578 1.60 -26.47 5.09
N LYS A 579 2.18 -25.92 4.01
CA LYS A 579 3.22 -26.63 3.23
C LYS A 579 4.48 -26.93 4.05
N SER A 580 4.88 -26.01 4.95
CA SER A 580 6.06 -26.21 5.79
C SER A 580 5.84 -27.22 6.91
N ILE A 581 4.63 -27.28 7.46
CA ILE A 581 4.21 -28.22 8.51
C ILE A 581 4.01 -29.62 7.91
N ASN A 582 3.41 -29.70 6.72
CA ASN A 582 3.12 -30.97 6.04
C ASN A 582 4.36 -31.64 5.39
N ARG A 583 5.51 -30.94 5.34
CA ARG A 583 6.79 -31.48 4.84
C ARG A 583 7.66 -32.10 5.94
N LYS A 584 7.29 -32.01 7.18
CA LYS A 584 7.96 -32.61 8.33
C LYS A 584 7.21 -33.85 8.81
#